data_b891e766f1946da00d95e0cd0cbcbeb7
#
_entry.id   b891e766f1946da00d95e0cd0cbcbeb7
#
_cell.length_a   1.000
_cell.length_b   1.000
_cell.length_c   1.000
_cell.angle_alpha   90.00
_cell.angle_beta   90.00
_cell.angle_gamma   90.00
#
_symmetry.space_group_name_H-M   'P 1'
#
loop_
_entity.id
_entity.type
_entity.pdbx_description
1 polymer ?
#
loop_
_entity_poly.entity_id
_entity_poly.type
_entity_poly.pdbx_seq_one_letter_code
_entity_poly.pdbx_strand_id
1 'polypeptide(L)'
;ISVMKNTILFGGSGFFGPILLKKYPKIISVGRTKPPKSVKNKHIQISNLNNLKKLDKVKFDKVIFLIGSSNHHIINKNINIGIKYNFEPMIKIMEYLKNKKIKKFICFTTILLYKNNKPNRKIGEKNKTNPYRNNYIFSKHLLEEVVRFYQPYIPSIIVRLSNIYGYSKLKRPDLVPTLMQNILK
;
A
#
# COMPACT_ATOMS: atom_id res chain seq x y z
N ILE A 1 7.76 10.35 18.92
CA ILE A 1 8.15 8.91 18.91
C ILE A 1 7.02 7.99 19.44
N SER A 2 6.03 8.51 20.18
CA SER A 2 4.89 7.71 20.66
C SER A 2 3.85 7.38 19.56
N VAL A 3 3.85 8.10 18.47
CA VAL A 3 2.80 8.06 17.43
C VAL A 3 2.66 6.69 16.74
N MET A 4 3.75 5.91 16.64
CA MET A 4 3.78 4.62 15.93
C MET A 4 3.78 3.39 16.86
N LYS A 5 3.44 3.57 18.16
CA LYS A 5 3.24 2.44 19.07
C LYS A 5 2.02 1.62 18.65
N ASN A 6 2.05 0.31 18.86
CA ASN A 6 0.97 -0.61 18.50
C ASN A 6 0.58 -0.55 17.00
N THR A 7 1.57 -0.38 16.14
CA THR A 7 1.36 -0.30 14.69
C THR A 7 1.88 -1.57 14.01
N ILE A 8 1.05 -2.14 13.14
CA ILE A 8 1.49 -3.18 12.19
C ILE A 8 1.54 -2.60 10.78
N LEU A 9 2.48 -3.12 9.98
CA LEU A 9 2.67 -2.71 8.59
C LEU A 9 2.63 -3.94 7.68
N PHE A 10 1.63 -4.03 6.84
CA PHE A 10 1.54 -5.01 5.77
C PHE A 10 2.35 -4.54 4.55
N GLY A 11 3.18 -5.42 3.98
CA GLY A 11 3.99 -5.11 2.80
C GLY A 11 5.33 -4.46 3.13
N GLY A 12 5.91 -4.75 4.30
CA GLY A 12 7.18 -4.20 4.77
C GLY A 12 8.41 -4.53 3.91
N SER A 13 8.34 -5.53 3.04
CA SER A 13 9.43 -5.89 2.11
C SER A 13 9.37 -5.15 0.76
N GLY A 14 8.29 -4.38 0.50
CA GLY A 14 8.11 -3.62 -0.73
C GLY A 14 9.03 -2.40 -0.82
N PHE A 15 8.84 -1.58 -1.86
CA PHE A 15 9.68 -0.40 -2.12
C PHE A 15 9.71 0.58 -0.93
N PHE A 16 8.55 0.92 -0.39
CA PHE A 16 8.40 1.94 0.65
C PHE A 16 8.51 1.39 2.08
N GLY A 17 8.20 0.09 2.26
CA GLY A 17 8.17 -0.56 3.56
C GLY A 17 9.47 -0.45 4.37
N PRO A 18 10.64 -0.77 3.81
CA PRO A 18 11.91 -0.71 4.54
C PRO A 18 12.27 0.70 5.04
N ILE A 19 11.87 1.73 4.31
CA ILE A 19 12.11 3.13 4.70
C ILE A 19 11.31 3.46 5.96
N LEU A 20 10.01 3.12 5.98
CA LEU A 20 9.16 3.32 7.15
C LEU A 20 9.63 2.51 8.35
N LEU A 21 9.99 1.25 8.15
CA LEU A 21 10.45 0.37 9.21
C LEU A 21 11.75 0.88 9.85
N LYS A 22 12.72 1.33 9.05
CA LYS A 22 13.96 1.94 9.58
C LYS A 22 13.67 3.20 10.39
N LYS A 23 12.78 4.07 9.90
CA LYS A 23 12.41 5.30 10.60
C LYS A 23 11.64 5.04 11.89
N TYR A 24 10.86 3.95 11.95
CA TYR A 24 9.99 3.62 13.08
C TYR A 24 10.23 2.19 13.57
N PRO A 25 11.26 1.95 14.41
CA PRO A 25 11.67 0.60 14.84
C PRO A 25 10.60 -0.19 15.62
N LYS A 26 9.60 0.49 16.19
CA LYS A 26 8.51 -0.13 16.96
C LYS A 26 7.37 -0.68 16.10
N ILE A 27 7.35 -0.40 14.80
CA ILE A 27 6.38 -0.98 13.88
C ILE A 27 6.67 -2.46 13.69
N ILE A 28 5.65 -3.31 13.77
CA ILE A 28 5.76 -4.73 13.46
C ILE A 28 5.46 -4.94 11.98
N SER A 29 6.40 -5.50 11.26
CA SER A 29 6.21 -5.88 9.86
C SER A 29 5.40 -7.17 9.76
N VAL A 30 4.45 -7.20 8.83
CA VAL A 30 3.60 -8.37 8.55
C VAL A 30 3.63 -8.65 7.06
N GLY A 31 3.85 -9.90 6.70
CA GLY A 31 3.79 -10.29 5.29
C GLY A 31 4.48 -11.59 4.96
N ARG A 32 4.39 -11.97 3.70
CA ARG A 32 4.95 -13.22 3.16
C ARG A 32 6.49 -13.20 3.20
N THR A 33 7.06 -12.09 2.80
CA THR A 33 8.51 -11.92 2.66
C THR A 33 9.03 -11.02 3.77
N LYS A 34 10.11 -11.45 4.41
CA LYS A 34 10.80 -10.68 5.44
C LYS A 34 11.43 -9.41 4.83
N PRO A 35 11.40 -8.27 5.54
CA PRO A 35 12.14 -7.08 5.13
C PRO A 35 13.66 -7.34 5.01
N PRO A 36 14.41 -6.49 4.29
CA PRO A 36 15.86 -6.61 4.17
C PRO A 36 16.57 -6.69 5.55
N LYS A 37 17.71 -7.37 5.62
CA LYS A 37 18.50 -7.55 6.86
C LYS A 37 18.84 -6.24 7.58
N SER A 38 18.91 -5.12 6.86
CA SER A 38 19.14 -3.78 7.44
C SER A 38 17.95 -3.23 8.25
N VAL A 39 16.81 -3.92 8.24
CA VAL A 39 15.60 -3.59 8.99
C VAL A 39 15.52 -4.53 10.19
N LYS A 40 15.59 -3.97 11.41
CA LYS A 40 15.61 -4.74 12.67
C LYS A 40 14.23 -4.93 13.31
N ASN A 41 13.17 -4.44 12.67
CA ASN A 41 11.81 -4.55 13.19
C ASN A 41 11.37 -6.02 13.34
N LYS A 42 10.55 -6.29 14.37
CA LYS A 42 9.86 -7.59 14.48
C LYS A 42 9.09 -7.87 13.20
N HIS A 43 9.22 -9.09 12.69
CA HIS A 43 8.47 -9.53 11.50
C HIS A 43 7.61 -10.75 11.85
N ILE A 44 6.35 -10.70 11.44
CA ILE A 44 5.42 -11.82 11.53
C ILE A 44 5.19 -12.32 10.11
N GLN A 45 5.67 -13.54 9.86
CA GLN A 45 5.50 -14.15 8.55
C GLN A 45 4.10 -14.73 8.39
N ILE A 46 3.38 -14.21 7.39
CA ILE A 46 2.07 -14.67 6.98
C ILE A 46 2.12 -14.95 5.48
N SER A 47 2.21 -16.22 5.12
CA SER A 47 2.30 -16.65 3.73
C SER A 47 0.95 -16.60 3.02
N ASN A 48 -0.13 -16.82 3.76
CA ASN A 48 -1.50 -16.82 3.26
C ASN A 48 -2.37 -15.87 4.08
N LEU A 49 -2.96 -14.88 3.44
CA LEU A 49 -3.85 -13.90 4.08
C LEU A 49 -5.20 -14.50 4.55
N ASN A 50 -5.50 -15.76 4.24
CA ASN A 50 -6.62 -16.45 4.85
C ASN A 50 -6.32 -16.86 6.31
N ASN A 51 -5.05 -16.81 6.74
CA ASN A 51 -4.62 -17.18 8.09
C ASN A 51 -4.03 -15.98 8.85
N LEU A 52 -4.85 -14.97 9.09
CA LEU A 52 -4.48 -13.79 9.88
C LEU A 52 -4.57 -14.01 11.40
N LYS A 53 -5.05 -15.18 11.86
CA LYS A 53 -5.18 -15.53 13.30
C LYS A 53 -3.85 -15.42 14.07
N LYS A 54 -2.71 -15.54 13.40
CA LYS A 54 -1.39 -15.29 14.02
C LYS A 54 -1.27 -13.90 14.65
N LEU A 55 -2.05 -12.94 14.15
CA LEU A 55 -2.06 -11.56 14.66
C LEU A 55 -2.92 -11.40 15.93
N ASP A 56 -3.73 -12.38 16.31
CA ASP A 56 -4.54 -12.33 17.53
C ASP A 56 -3.69 -12.26 18.80
N LYS A 57 -2.46 -12.78 18.71
CA LYS A 57 -1.46 -12.73 19.80
C LYS A 57 -0.67 -11.41 19.84
N VAL A 58 -1.01 -10.45 18.99
CA VAL A 58 -0.27 -9.19 18.83
C VAL A 58 -1.16 -8.02 19.20
N LYS A 59 -0.71 -7.19 20.13
CA LYS A 59 -1.42 -5.97 20.49
C LYS A 59 -1.13 -4.89 19.43
N PHE A 60 -2.15 -4.47 18.70
CA PHE A 60 -2.08 -3.34 17.76
C PHE A 60 -3.45 -2.66 17.65
N ASP A 61 -3.43 -1.40 17.33
CA ASP A 61 -4.61 -0.56 17.09
C ASP A 61 -4.44 0.35 15.85
N LYS A 62 -3.28 0.28 15.20
CA LYS A 62 -2.97 1.02 13.98
C LYS A 62 -2.43 0.08 12.90
N VAL A 63 -2.86 0.30 11.69
CA VAL A 63 -2.50 -0.53 10.54
C VAL A 63 -2.04 0.35 9.39
N ILE A 64 -0.89 0.01 8.81
CA ILE A 64 -0.40 0.60 7.56
C ILE A 64 -0.43 -0.49 6.49
N PHE A 65 -1.12 -0.22 5.40
CA PHE A 65 -1.28 -1.15 4.28
C PHE A 65 -0.48 -0.69 3.07
N LEU A 66 0.57 -1.45 2.73
CA LEU A 66 1.44 -1.21 1.57
C LEU A 66 1.43 -2.37 0.58
N ILE A 67 0.56 -3.39 0.79
CA ILE A 67 0.47 -4.49 -0.17
C ILE A 67 -0.12 -3.96 -1.47
N GLY A 68 0.43 -4.44 -2.58
CA GLY A 68 -0.09 -4.17 -3.90
C GLY A 68 1.01 -4.16 -4.95
N SER A 69 0.60 -4.30 -6.20
CA SER A 69 1.46 -4.15 -7.36
C SER A 69 1.29 -2.77 -7.98
N SER A 70 2.41 -2.14 -8.31
CA SER A 70 2.46 -0.91 -9.10
C SER A 70 2.90 -1.17 -10.54
N ASN A 71 3.03 -2.42 -10.95
CA ASN A 71 3.43 -2.76 -12.31
C ASN A 71 2.26 -2.53 -13.29
N HIS A 72 2.18 -1.31 -13.79
CA HIS A 72 1.12 -0.87 -14.71
C HIS A 72 1.08 -1.74 -15.98
N HIS A 73 2.26 -2.06 -16.51
CA HIS A 73 2.38 -2.78 -17.78
C HIS A 73 1.72 -4.17 -17.71
N ILE A 74 2.03 -4.93 -16.65
CA ILE A 74 1.46 -6.27 -16.47
C ILE A 74 -0.04 -6.21 -16.13
N ILE A 75 -0.43 -5.30 -15.24
CA ILE A 75 -1.83 -5.18 -14.83
C ILE A 75 -2.71 -4.71 -15.98
N ASN A 76 -2.22 -3.80 -16.82
CA ASN A 76 -2.98 -3.31 -17.97
C ASN A 76 -3.21 -4.40 -19.05
N LYS A 77 -2.31 -5.38 -19.13
CA LYS A 77 -2.51 -6.55 -19.99
C LYS A 77 -3.54 -7.54 -19.43
N ASN A 78 -3.63 -7.66 -18.09
CA ASN A 78 -4.54 -8.62 -17.45
C ASN A 78 -5.05 -8.07 -16.12
N ILE A 79 -6.34 -7.74 -16.06
CA ILE A 79 -7.01 -7.20 -14.87
C ILE A 79 -6.97 -8.17 -13.68
N ASN A 80 -6.97 -9.49 -13.91
CA ASN A 80 -6.93 -10.48 -12.83
C ASN A 80 -5.67 -10.35 -11.97
N ILE A 81 -4.57 -9.87 -12.56
CA ILE A 81 -3.34 -9.56 -11.82
C ILE A 81 -3.58 -8.39 -10.86
N GLY A 82 -4.28 -7.36 -11.31
CA GLY A 82 -4.66 -6.23 -10.47
C GLY A 82 -5.60 -6.62 -9.33
N ILE A 83 -6.60 -7.45 -9.63
CA ILE A 83 -7.53 -8.00 -8.63
C ILE A 83 -6.74 -8.80 -7.59
N LYS A 84 -5.94 -9.77 -8.01
CA LYS A 84 -5.16 -10.65 -7.13
C LYS A 84 -4.19 -9.91 -6.21
N TYR A 85 -3.52 -8.88 -6.71
CA TYR A 85 -2.46 -8.21 -5.95
C TYR A 85 -2.88 -6.90 -5.28
N ASN A 86 -3.90 -6.21 -5.79
CA ASN A 86 -4.36 -4.94 -5.23
C ASN A 86 -5.66 -5.07 -4.44
N PHE A 87 -6.64 -5.81 -4.96
CA PHE A 87 -8.00 -5.86 -4.42
C PHE A 87 -8.20 -6.96 -3.37
N GLU A 88 -7.90 -8.22 -3.70
CA GLU A 88 -8.13 -9.36 -2.78
C GLU A 88 -7.41 -9.22 -1.44
N PRO A 89 -6.12 -8.78 -1.37
CA PRO A 89 -5.45 -8.60 -0.10
C PRO A 89 -6.15 -7.58 0.81
N MET A 90 -6.72 -6.52 0.21
CA MET A 90 -7.46 -5.51 0.97
C MET A 90 -8.72 -6.11 1.60
N ILE A 91 -9.55 -6.82 0.84
CA ILE A 91 -10.75 -7.46 1.36
C ILE A 91 -10.41 -8.38 2.54
N LYS A 92 -9.45 -9.29 2.36
CA LYS A 92 -9.07 -10.26 3.39
C LYS A 92 -8.62 -9.60 4.69
N ILE A 93 -7.86 -8.52 4.57
CA ILE A 93 -7.37 -7.78 5.73
C ILE A 93 -8.50 -7.00 6.38
N MET A 94 -9.35 -6.31 5.63
CA MET A 94 -10.47 -5.56 6.19
C MET A 94 -11.49 -6.47 6.87
N GLU A 95 -11.81 -7.63 6.28
CA GLU A 95 -12.66 -8.64 6.92
C GLU A 95 -12.11 -9.12 8.25
N TYR A 96 -10.80 -9.34 8.35
CA TYR A 96 -10.16 -9.69 9.61
C TYR A 96 -10.20 -8.55 10.64
N LEU A 97 -10.04 -7.30 10.18
CA LEU A 97 -9.95 -6.13 11.06
C LEU A 97 -11.30 -5.60 11.54
N LYS A 98 -12.41 -5.87 10.84
CA LYS A 98 -13.72 -5.28 11.15
C LYS A 98 -14.21 -5.54 12.58
N ASN A 99 -13.81 -6.68 13.15
CA ASN A 99 -14.17 -7.06 14.53
C ASN A 99 -13.08 -6.71 15.56
N LYS A 100 -12.07 -5.91 15.15
CA LYS A 100 -10.97 -5.48 16.01
C LYS A 100 -11.12 -3.99 16.38
N LYS A 101 -10.61 -3.62 17.55
CA LYS A 101 -10.60 -2.20 17.99
C LYS A 101 -9.48 -1.43 17.27
N ILE A 102 -9.66 -1.17 15.97
CA ILE A 102 -8.71 -0.41 15.15
C ILE A 102 -8.99 1.08 15.29
N LYS A 103 -7.99 1.86 15.68
CA LYS A 103 -8.06 3.32 15.79
C LYS A 103 -7.73 4.01 14.48
N LYS A 104 -6.88 3.41 13.66
CA LYS A 104 -6.45 4.01 12.39
C LYS A 104 -5.95 2.97 11.41
N PHE A 105 -6.50 2.99 10.23
CA PHE A 105 -6.03 2.24 9.06
C PHE A 105 -5.55 3.23 8.00
N ILE A 106 -4.34 3.06 7.47
CA ILE A 106 -3.78 3.92 6.43
C ILE A 106 -3.45 3.06 5.23
N CYS A 107 -4.05 3.35 4.08
CA CYS A 107 -3.70 2.72 2.82
C CYS A 107 -3.19 3.72 1.79
N PHE A 108 -2.40 3.21 0.85
CA PHE A 108 -1.77 4.02 -0.19
C PHE A 108 -2.28 3.59 -1.55
N THR A 109 -2.76 4.58 -2.30
CA THR A 109 -3.24 4.42 -3.67
C THR A 109 -2.47 5.36 -4.61
N THR A 110 -3.08 5.88 -5.65
CA THR A 110 -2.39 6.67 -6.68
C THR A 110 -3.16 7.92 -7.06
N ILE A 111 -2.45 9.02 -7.29
CA ILE A 111 -3.02 10.24 -7.88
C ILE A 111 -3.55 10.00 -9.31
N LEU A 112 -3.13 8.92 -9.98
CA LEU A 112 -3.61 8.59 -11.31
C LEU A 112 -5.13 8.30 -11.35
N LEU A 113 -5.77 8.13 -10.20
CA LEU A 113 -7.23 8.03 -10.08
C LEU A 113 -7.94 9.33 -10.49
N TYR A 114 -7.32 10.48 -10.29
CA TYR A 114 -7.94 11.73 -10.71
C TYR A 114 -8.10 11.80 -12.23
N LYS A 115 -9.19 12.41 -12.68
CA LYS A 115 -9.39 12.69 -14.11
C LYS A 115 -8.22 13.53 -14.60
N ASN A 116 -7.66 13.18 -15.76
CA ASN A 116 -6.60 13.98 -16.37
C ASN A 116 -7.03 15.44 -16.46
N ASN A 117 -6.29 16.30 -15.85
CA ASN A 117 -6.48 17.73 -15.92
C ASN A 117 -5.49 18.32 -16.93
N LYS A 118 -5.86 19.46 -17.46
CA LYS A 118 -4.97 20.26 -18.32
C LYS A 118 -3.65 20.53 -17.60
N PRO A 119 -2.52 20.66 -18.33
CA PRO A 119 -1.25 21.11 -17.74
C PRO A 119 -1.46 22.35 -16.86
N ASN A 120 -0.72 22.43 -15.77
CA ASN A 120 -0.74 23.56 -14.82
C ASN A 120 -2.01 23.73 -13.96
N ARG A 121 -2.95 22.78 -13.98
CA ARG A 121 -4.10 22.82 -13.07
C ARG A 121 -3.77 22.12 -11.75
N LYS A 122 -3.95 22.82 -10.64
CA LYS A 122 -3.84 22.23 -9.30
C LYS A 122 -4.94 21.18 -9.10
N ILE A 123 -4.57 20.02 -8.57
CA ILE A 123 -5.48 18.92 -8.23
C ILE A 123 -5.63 18.90 -6.72
N GLY A 124 -6.86 18.99 -6.25
CA GLY A 124 -7.21 18.84 -4.85
C GLY A 124 -7.96 17.53 -4.59
N GLU A 125 -8.13 17.17 -3.34
CA GLU A 125 -8.75 15.91 -2.89
C GLU A 125 -10.20 15.74 -3.37
N LYS A 126 -10.92 16.85 -3.56
CA LYS A 126 -12.32 16.88 -4.05
C LYS A 126 -12.46 16.78 -5.58
N ASN A 127 -11.35 16.72 -6.32
CA ASN A 127 -11.42 16.61 -7.77
C ASN A 127 -12.00 15.26 -8.19
N LYS A 128 -12.78 15.29 -9.29
CA LYS A 128 -13.40 14.09 -9.87
C LYS A 128 -12.34 13.05 -10.24
N THR A 129 -12.63 11.80 -9.97
CA THR A 129 -11.82 10.66 -10.40
C THR A 129 -12.35 10.09 -11.72
N ASN A 130 -11.48 9.39 -12.45
CA ASN A 130 -11.85 8.58 -13.60
C ASN A 130 -11.15 7.21 -13.50
N PRO A 131 -11.78 6.24 -12.83
CA PRO A 131 -11.18 4.94 -12.57
C PRO A 131 -11.17 4.02 -13.81
N TYR A 132 -11.93 4.34 -14.86
CA TYR A 132 -12.15 3.43 -15.99
C TYR A 132 -11.13 3.58 -17.13
N ARG A 133 -10.05 4.32 -16.92
CA ARG A 133 -9.06 4.60 -17.99
C ARG A 133 -8.19 3.40 -18.35
N ASN A 134 -7.90 2.53 -17.41
CA ASN A 134 -7.16 1.29 -17.61
C ASN A 134 -7.28 0.35 -16.41
N ASN A 135 -6.85 -0.90 -16.58
CA ASN A 135 -6.96 -1.94 -15.58
C ASN A 135 -6.20 -1.62 -14.28
N TYR A 136 -5.03 -1.00 -14.35
CA TYR A 136 -4.28 -0.62 -13.16
C TYR A 136 -5.03 0.39 -12.31
N ILE A 137 -5.50 1.48 -12.91
CA ILE A 137 -6.26 2.52 -12.22
C ILE A 137 -7.55 1.95 -11.65
N PHE A 138 -8.24 1.09 -12.42
CA PHE A 138 -9.44 0.41 -11.96
C PHE A 138 -9.16 -0.49 -10.75
N SER A 139 -8.08 -1.27 -10.75
CA SER A 139 -7.72 -2.10 -9.61
C SER A 139 -7.41 -1.29 -8.34
N LYS A 140 -6.85 -0.09 -8.48
CA LYS A 140 -6.62 0.84 -7.37
C LYS A 140 -7.90 1.51 -6.88
N HIS A 141 -8.83 1.75 -7.78
CA HIS A 141 -10.17 2.23 -7.41
C HIS A 141 -10.92 1.20 -6.59
N LEU A 142 -10.96 -0.06 -7.02
CA LEU A 142 -11.59 -1.15 -6.26
C LEU A 142 -11.01 -1.25 -4.85
N LEU A 143 -9.70 -1.07 -4.69
CA LEU A 143 -9.05 -1.03 -3.38
C LEU A 143 -9.61 0.11 -2.51
N GLU A 144 -9.80 1.32 -3.06
CA GLU A 144 -10.39 2.45 -2.33
C GLU A 144 -11.85 2.17 -1.95
N GLU A 145 -12.62 1.56 -2.84
CA GLU A 145 -14.04 1.23 -2.56
C GLU A 145 -14.16 0.21 -1.41
N VAL A 146 -13.28 -0.79 -1.34
CA VAL A 146 -13.24 -1.68 -0.17
C VAL A 146 -12.98 -0.89 1.11
N VAL A 147 -12.01 0.03 1.10
CA VAL A 147 -11.71 0.85 2.29
C VAL A 147 -12.92 1.70 2.69
N ARG A 148 -13.62 2.32 1.73
CA ARG A 148 -14.81 3.11 2.00
C ARG A 148 -15.96 2.26 2.55
N PHE A 149 -16.17 1.06 2.01
CA PHE A 149 -17.16 0.12 2.50
C PHE A 149 -16.96 -0.24 3.98
N TYR A 150 -15.70 -0.43 4.40
CA TYR A 150 -15.38 -0.76 5.79
C TYR A 150 -15.20 0.46 6.70
N GLN A 151 -15.28 1.68 6.19
CA GLN A 151 -15.05 2.90 6.97
C GLN A 151 -15.94 3.05 8.21
N PRO A 152 -17.21 2.60 8.23
CA PRO A 152 -18.04 2.61 9.43
C PRO A 152 -17.49 1.75 10.58
N TYR A 153 -16.71 0.73 10.28
CA TYR A 153 -16.12 -0.20 11.26
C TYR A 153 -14.66 0.12 11.56
N ILE A 154 -13.94 0.66 10.60
CA ILE A 154 -12.48 0.86 10.65
C ILE A 154 -12.15 2.29 10.23
N PRO A 155 -11.81 3.18 11.20
CA PRO A 155 -11.39 4.55 10.88
C PRO A 155 -10.21 4.54 9.92
N SER A 156 -10.42 4.98 8.69
CA SER A 156 -9.48 4.78 7.57
C SER A 156 -9.08 6.10 6.90
N ILE A 157 -7.82 6.14 6.45
CA ILE A 157 -7.26 7.23 5.64
C ILE A 157 -6.73 6.63 4.33
N ILE A 158 -7.19 7.16 3.21
CA ILE A 158 -6.70 6.82 1.88
C ILE A 158 -5.72 7.91 1.44
N VAL A 159 -4.48 7.53 1.17
CA VAL A 159 -3.42 8.44 0.72
C VAL A 159 -3.12 8.17 -0.75
N ARG A 160 -3.50 9.07 -1.64
CA ARG A 160 -3.19 8.99 -3.07
C ARG A 160 -1.81 9.56 -3.32
N LEU A 161 -0.85 8.68 -3.55
CA LEU A 161 0.53 9.05 -3.77
C LEU A 161 0.79 9.49 -5.20
N SER A 162 1.63 10.50 -5.37
CA SER A 162 2.29 10.84 -6.62
C SER A 162 3.45 9.87 -6.88
N ASN A 163 4.31 10.16 -7.84
CA ASN A 163 5.52 9.37 -8.08
C ASN A 163 6.43 9.42 -6.86
N ILE A 164 6.75 8.23 -6.34
CA ILE A 164 7.71 8.07 -5.25
C ILE A 164 9.03 7.63 -5.86
N TYR A 165 10.09 8.36 -5.57
CA TYR A 165 11.44 8.02 -5.96
C TYR A 165 12.37 7.98 -4.74
N GLY A 166 13.49 7.33 -4.90
CA GLY A 166 14.50 7.20 -3.85
C GLY A 166 15.27 5.90 -3.94
N TYR A 167 16.28 5.74 -3.09
CA TYR A 167 17.09 4.54 -3.06
C TYR A 167 16.27 3.34 -2.56
N SER A 168 16.20 2.30 -3.36
CA SER A 168 15.63 1.00 -2.98
C SER A 168 16.40 -0.12 -3.65
N LYS A 169 16.56 -1.25 -2.94
CA LYS A 169 17.11 -2.47 -3.55
C LYS A 169 16.15 -3.09 -4.58
N LEU A 170 14.88 -2.76 -4.53
CA LEU A 170 13.92 -3.14 -5.56
C LEU A 170 14.07 -2.17 -6.74
N LYS A 171 14.60 -2.68 -7.82
CA LYS A 171 14.63 -1.94 -9.08
C LYS A 171 13.20 -1.72 -9.55
N ARG A 172 12.78 -0.45 -9.58
CA ARG A 172 11.57 -0.06 -10.28
C ARG A 172 11.96 0.46 -11.65
N PRO A 173 11.38 -0.03 -12.72
CA PRO A 173 11.67 0.46 -14.07
C PRO A 173 11.01 1.83 -14.35
N ASP A 174 10.62 2.55 -13.28
CA ASP A 174 9.87 3.79 -13.39
C ASP A 174 10.80 5.00 -13.50
N LEU A 175 10.26 6.05 -14.08
CA LEU A 175 10.80 7.31 -14.56
C LEU A 175 12.19 7.71 -14.00
N VAL A 176 12.32 7.95 -12.71
CA VAL A 176 13.54 8.56 -12.15
C VAL A 176 14.75 7.62 -12.18
N PRO A 177 14.67 6.35 -11.74
CA PRO A 177 15.80 5.44 -11.86
C PRO A 177 16.21 5.18 -13.31
N THR A 178 15.26 5.13 -14.24
CA THR A 178 15.53 4.91 -15.67
C THR A 178 16.16 6.14 -16.29
N LEU A 179 15.67 7.34 -15.98
CA LEU A 179 16.28 8.59 -16.42
C LEU A 179 17.71 8.75 -15.90
N MET A 180 17.95 8.48 -14.61
CA MET A 180 19.28 8.53 -14.03
C MET A 180 20.24 7.53 -14.70
N GLN A 181 19.79 6.31 -14.99
CA GLN A 181 20.61 5.33 -15.71
C GLN A 181 20.93 5.75 -17.15
N ASN A 182 20.03 6.48 -17.81
CA ASN A 182 20.25 6.98 -19.18
C ASN A 182 21.14 8.22 -19.22
N ILE A 183 21.16 9.01 -18.15
CA ILE A 183 22.05 10.18 -18.04
C ILE A 183 23.49 9.76 -17.67
N LEU A 184 23.63 8.63 -16.93
CA LEU A 184 24.94 8.14 -16.48
C LEU A 184 25.61 7.17 -17.48
N LYS A 185 24.99 6.90 -18.62
CA LYS A 185 25.58 6.18 -19.78
C LYS A 185 26.12 7.18 -20.80
#